data_be17b37e84f42ed3fbfa9ba805e0cd3f
#
_entry.id   be17b37e84f42ed3fbfa9ba805e0cd3f
#
_cell.length_a   1.000
_cell.length_b   1.000
_cell.length_c   1.000
_cell.angle_alpha   90.00
_cell.angle_beta   90.00
_cell.angle_gamma   90.00
#
_symmetry.space_group_name_H-M   'P 1'
#
loop_
_entity.id
_entity.type
_entity.pdbx_description
1 polymer ?
#
loop_
_entity_poly.entity_id
_entity_poly.type
_entity_poly.pdbx_seq_one_letter_code
_entity_poly.pdbx_strand_id
1 'polypeptide(L)'
;MNKFIKPFRFKKFTIHHDKCAMKVGFDGALLAAWAQHSKPNQILDIGSGSGLISLILRQRYPNANITAIEPNKNAFIQSEINFKNSPFEKEIFLFQKELQSFSTKKKFELILSNPPFFSEDTLILWKGPFQFHSRLY
;
A
#
# COMPACT_ATOMS: atom_id res chain seq x y z
N MET A 1 -23.05 2.56 19.12
CA MET A 1 -21.96 3.45 19.53
C MET A 1 -20.85 3.41 18.48
N ASN A 2 -20.69 4.46 17.70
CA ASN A 2 -19.55 4.56 16.78
C ASN A 2 -18.28 4.70 17.62
N LYS A 3 -17.49 3.64 17.68
CA LYS A 3 -16.19 3.67 18.33
C LYS A 3 -15.32 4.65 17.56
N PHE A 4 -15.03 5.83 18.11
CA PHE A 4 -14.15 6.80 17.49
C PHE A 4 -12.76 6.17 17.35
N ILE A 5 -12.36 5.84 16.12
CA ILE A 5 -11.04 5.28 15.83
C ILE A 5 -10.10 6.45 15.62
N LYS A 6 -9.14 6.62 16.53
CA LYS A 6 -8.16 7.69 16.44
C LYS A 6 -7.26 7.48 15.21
N PRO A 7 -7.03 8.53 14.40
CA PRO A 7 -6.09 8.45 13.30
C PRO A 7 -4.66 8.27 13.81
N PHE A 8 -3.83 7.64 13.00
CA PHE A 8 -2.41 7.50 13.28
C PHE A 8 -1.65 8.70 12.73
N ARG A 9 -0.91 9.42 13.57
CA ARG A 9 -0.17 10.63 13.19
C ARG A 9 1.30 10.33 12.99
N PHE A 10 1.77 10.58 11.78
CA PHE A 10 3.19 10.64 11.43
C PHE A 10 3.68 12.09 11.40
N LYS A 11 4.98 12.28 11.31
CA LYS A 11 5.56 13.63 11.31
C LYS A 11 5.07 14.50 10.14
N LYS A 12 4.86 13.92 8.96
CA LYS A 12 4.51 14.64 7.72
C LYS A 12 3.09 14.38 7.21
N PHE A 13 2.41 13.37 7.73
CA PHE A 13 1.05 13.03 7.31
C PHE A 13 0.27 12.31 8.41
N THR A 14 -1.04 12.24 8.23
CA THR A 14 -1.95 11.53 9.14
C THR A 14 -2.66 10.42 8.36
N ILE A 15 -2.80 9.26 8.97
CA ILE A 15 -3.52 8.11 8.43
C ILE A 15 -4.83 7.91 9.18
N HIS A 16 -5.94 8.08 8.48
CA HIS A 16 -7.25 7.61 8.91
C HIS A 16 -7.42 6.16 8.46
N HIS A 17 -8.01 5.32 9.29
CA HIS A 17 -8.19 3.89 9.02
C HIS A 17 -9.53 3.33 9.53
N ASP A 18 -10.47 4.22 9.75
CA ASP A 18 -11.81 3.87 10.24
C ASP A 18 -12.62 3.04 9.23
N LYS A 19 -12.39 3.25 7.93
CA LYS A 19 -13.03 2.51 6.82
C LYS A 19 -12.32 1.22 6.41
N CYS A 20 -11.15 0.94 6.97
CA CYS A 20 -10.39 -0.26 6.64
C CYS A 20 -10.75 -1.42 7.57
N ALA A 21 -10.89 -2.63 7.00
CA ALA A 21 -11.08 -3.85 7.77
C ALA A 21 -9.84 -4.13 8.65
N MET A 22 -8.66 -4.03 8.05
CA MET A 22 -7.39 -4.11 8.75
C MET A 22 -6.93 -2.70 9.18
N LYS A 23 -6.78 -2.52 10.48
CA LYS A 23 -6.31 -1.24 11.04
C LYS A 23 -4.82 -1.05 10.76
N VAL A 24 -4.37 0.21 10.80
CA VAL A 24 -2.95 0.52 10.71
C VAL A 24 -2.21 -0.23 11.80
N GLY A 25 -1.27 -1.06 11.38
CA GLY A 25 -0.42 -1.86 12.24
C GLY A 25 1.06 -1.48 12.09
N PHE A 26 1.85 -1.94 13.04
CA PHE A 26 3.29 -1.73 13.03
C PHE A 26 3.96 -2.44 11.83
N ASP A 27 3.40 -3.58 11.39
CA ASP A 27 3.96 -4.40 10.31
C ASP A 27 4.05 -3.66 8.98
N GLY A 28 2.99 -2.94 8.59
CA GLY A 28 3.00 -2.15 7.35
C GLY A 28 4.01 -1.01 7.38
N ALA A 29 4.11 -0.31 8.53
CA ALA A 29 5.09 0.75 8.72
C ALA A 29 6.52 0.21 8.69
N LEU A 30 6.77 -0.93 9.35
CA LEU A 30 8.07 -1.58 9.39
C LEU A 30 8.49 -2.08 8.02
N LEU A 31 7.57 -2.72 7.27
CA LEU A 31 7.81 -3.17 5.90
C LEU A 31 8.22 -2.00 5.00
N ALA A 32 7.47 -0.92 5.02
CA ALA A 32 7.76 0.26 4.22
C ALA A 32 9.06 0.97 4.64
N ALA A 33 9.40 0.94 5.93
CA ALA A 33 10.65 1.48 6.44
C ALA A 33 11.86 0.61 6.08
N TRP A 34 11.68 -0.70 6.05
CA TRP A 34 12.77 -1.67 5.82
C TRP A 34 13.03 -1.95 4.34
N ALA A 35 12.01 -1.83 3.47
CA ALA A 35 12.16 -2.03 2.04
C ALA A 35 13.25 -1.13 1.47
N GLN A 36 14.21 -1.72 0.76
CA GLN A 36 15.37 -1.01 0.24
C GLN A 36 15.49 -1.13 -1.27
N HIS A 37 15.72 0.00 -1.91
CA HIS A 37 16.15 0.12 -3.29
C HIS A 37 16.99 1.39 -3.43
N SER A 38 18.01 1.40 -4.26
CA SER A 38 18.93 2.54 -4.36
C SER A 38 18.21 3.81 -4.89
N LYS A 39 17.48 3.69 -6.00
CA LYS A 39 16.74 4.80 -6.63
C LYS A 39 15.57 4.24 -7.46
N PRO A 40 14.48 3.78 -6.84
CA PRO A 40 13.33 3.33 -7.62
C PRO A 40 12.63 4.52 -8.28
N ASN A 41 12.28 4.38 -9.56
CA ASN A 41 11.46 5.36 -10.27
C ASN A 41 9.98 4.95 -10.25
N GLN A 42 9.69 3.66 -10.25
CA GLN A 42 8.35 3.10 -10.25
C GLN A 42 8.19 2.10 -9.12
N ILE A 43 7.25 2.35 -8.22
CA ILE A 43 6.94 1.52 -7.07
C ILE A 43 5.50 1.05 -7.16
N LEU A 44 5.24 -0.22 -6.82
CA LEU A 44 3.90 -0.79 -6.72
C LEU A 44 3.60 -1.19 -5.28
N ASP A 45 2.48 -0.69 -4.75
CA ASP A 45 1.90 -1.07 -3.46
C ASP A 45 0.63 -1.91 -3.71
N ILE A 46 0.69 -3.20 -3.39
CA ILE A 46 -0.39 -4.15 -3.63
C ILE A 46 -1.22 -4.32 -2.37
N GLY A 47 -2.52 -4.02 -2.46
CA GLY A 47 -3.41 -4.02 -1.31
C GLY A 47 -3.11 -2.87 -0.36
N SER A 48 -3.19 -1.65 -0.89
CA SER A 48 -2.74 -0.44 -0.17
C SER A 48 -3.50 -0.15 1.13
N GLY A 49 -4.69 -0.72 1.30
CA GLY A 49 -5.49 -0.57 2.51
C GLY A 49 -5.77 0.88 2.85
N SER A 50 -5.19 1.39 3.92
CA SER A 50 -5.28 2.81 4.31
C SER A 50 -4.35 3.73 3.52
N GLY A 51 -3.44 3.18 2.70
CA GLY A 51 -2.42 3.92 1.96
C GLY A 51 -1.13 4.20 2.74
N LEU A 52 -0.97 3.59 3.91
CA LEU A 52 0.18 3.82 4.79
C LEU A 52 1.52 3.54 4.10
N ILE A 53 1.65 2.37 3.47
CA ILE A 53 2.90 1.96 2.80
C ILE A 53 3.23 2.95 1.68
N SER A 54 2.27 3.28 0.83
CA SER A 54 2.45 4.25 -0.25
C SER A 54 2.94 5.61 0.26
N LEU A 55 2.38 6.13 1.35
CA LEU A 55 2.80 7.43 1.91
C LEU A 55 4.21 7.38 2.52
N ILE A 56 4.57 6.30 3.22
CA ILE A 56 5.94 6.13 3.74
C ILE A 56 6.94 6.02 2.59
N LEU A 57 6.63 5.22 1.56
CA LEU A 57 7.51 5.05 0.40
C LEU A 57 7.66 6.36 -0.38
N ARG A 58 6.59 7.12 -0.54
CA ARG A 58 6.66 8.43 -1.21
C ARG A 58 7.54 9.42 -0.44
N GLN A 59 7.48 9.39 0.88
CA GLN A 59 8.36 10.22 1.72
C GLN A 59 9.83 9.81 1.59
N ARG A 60 10.10 8.49 1.50
CA ARG A 60 11.46 7.95 1.40
C ARG A 60 12.07 8.12 0.00
N TYR A 61 11.25 8.02 -1.02
CA TYR A 61 11.65 8.09 -2.44
C TYR A 61 10.94 9.25 -3.13
N PRO A 62 11.40 10.50 -2.89
CA PRO A 62 10.70 11.71 -3.33
C PRO A 62 10.64 11.89 -4.86
N ASN A 63 11.41 11.13 -5.63
CA ASN A 63 11.39 11.16 -7.08
C ASN A 63 10.64 9.97 -7.72
N ALA A 64 10.16 9.02 -6.90
CA ALA A 64 9.45 7.85 -7.40
C ALA A 64 7.96 8.15 -7.66
N ASN A 65 7.42 7.56 -8.72
CA ASN A 65 5.98 7.43 -8.91
C ASN A 65 5.49 6.17 -8.20
N ILE A 66 4.45 6.30 -7.40
CA ILE A 66 3.85 5.17 -6.69
C ILE A 66 2.53 4.82 -7.34
N THR A 67 2.38 3.56 -7.69
CA THR A 67 1.11 2.97 -8.09
C THR A 67 0.60 2.13 -6.94
N ALA A 68 -0.60 2.41 -6.47
CA ALA A 68 -1.27 1.67 -5.42
C ALA A 68 -2.52 0.99 -5.98
N ILE A 69 -2.74 -0.27 -5.65
CA ILE A 69 -3.95 -1.00 -6.00
C ILE A 69 -4.65 -1.50 -4.74
N GLU A 70 -5.97 -1.35 -4.69
CA GLU A 70 -6.80 -1.78 -3.56
C GLU A 70 -8.16 -2.26 -4.07
N PRO A 71 -8.51 -3.53 -3.93
CA PRO A 71 -9.78 -4.06 -4.42
C PRO A 71 -10.99 -3.65 -3.56
N ASN A 72 -10.81 -3.49 -2.25
CA ASN A 72 -11.91 -3.17 -1.35
C ASN A 72 -12.32 -1.71 -1.48
N LYS A 73 -13.58 -1.46 -1.81
CA LYS A 73 -14.12 -0.11 -2.03
C LYS A 73 -13.91 0.83 -0.84
N ASN A 74 -14.15 0.36 0.38
CA ASN A 74 -14.04 1.21 1.57
C ASN A 74 -12.58 1.56 1.87
N ALA A 75 -11.67 0.60 1.73
CA ALA A 75 -10.24 0.82 1.87
C ALA A 75 -9.70 1.73 0.76
N PHE A 76 -10.15 1.56 -0.48
CA PHE A 76 -9.83 2.44 -1.60
C PHE A 76 -10.22 3.90 -1.30
N ILE A 77 -11.46 4.14 -0.85
CA ILE A 77 -11.93 5.48 -0.46
C ILE A 77 -11.06 6.04 0.70
N GLN A 78 -10.70 5.19 1.66
CA GLN A 78 -9.83 5.60 2.76
C GLN A 78 -8.43 6.01 2.28
N SER A 79 -7.81 5.23 1.41
CA SER A 79 -6.53 5.57 0.77
C SER A 79 -6.64 6.91 0.02
N GLU A 80 -7.67 7.08 -0.78
CA GLU A 80 -7.88 8.31 -1.54
C GLU A 80 -7.95 9.55 -0.63
N ILE A 81 -8.71 9.48 0.46
CA ILE A 81 -8.80 10.55 1.46
C ILE A 81 -7.43 10.83 2.09
N ASN A 82 -6.71 9.78 2.48
CA ASN A 82 -5.41 9.92 3.11
C ASN A 82 -4.37 10.54 2.16
N PHE A 83 -4.40 10.16 0.87
CA PHE A 83 -3.50 10.72 -0.13
C PHE A 83 -3.81 12.21 -0.40
N LYS A 84 -5.09 12.57 -0.57
CA LYS A 84 -5.54 13.97 -0.76
C LYS A 84 -5.17 14.87 0.41
N ASN A 85 -5.20 14.35 1.63
CA ASN A 85 -4.85 15.09 2.84
C ASN A 85 -3.35 15.07 3.17
N SER A 86 -2.53 14.47 2.31
CA SER A 86 -1.08 14.42 2.46
C SER A 86 -0.39 15.43 1.53
N PRO A 87 0.86 15.79 1.81
CA PRO A 87 1.64 16.62 0.87
C PRO A 87 2.08 15.87 -0.39
N PHE A 88 1.69 14.60 -0.57
CA PHE A 88 2.21 13.69 -1.59
C PHE A 88 1.15 13.26 -2.64
N GLU A 89 -0.01 13.93 -2.68
CA GLU A 89 -1.15 13.53 -3.50
C GLU A 89 -0.82 13.28 -4.97
N LYS A 90 -0.05 14.18 -5.58
CA LYS A 90 0.13 14.21 -7.04
C LYS A 90 0.96 13.05 -7.60
N GLU A 91 1.74 12.39 -6.78
CA GLU A 91 2.69 11.36 -7.21
C GLU A 91 2.28 9.95 -6.82
N ILE A 92 1.05 9.78 -6.29
CA ILE A 92 0.47 8.48 -5.94
C ILE A 92 -0.74 8.24 -6.83
N PHE A 93 -0.66 7.19 -7.66
CA PHE A 93 -1.71 6.77 -8.58
C PHE A 93 -2.45 5.58 -7.96
N LEU A 94 -3.71 5.78 -7.58
CA LEU A 94 -4.53 4.79 -6.90
C LEU A 94 -5.56 4.20 -7.86
N PHE A 95 -5.65 2.86 -7.90
CA PHE A 95 -6.61 2.11 -8.70
C PHE A 95 -7.41 1.13 -7.85
N GLN A 96 -8.74 1.13 -8.01
CA GLN A 96 -9.60 0.11 -7.41
C GLN A 96 -9.55 -1.16 -8.27
N LYS A 97 -8.58 -2.01 -8.02
CA LYS A 97 -8.31 -3.23 -8.78
C LYS A 97 -7.80 -4.35 -7.90
N GLU A 98 -8.17 -5.58 -8.26
CA GLU A 98 -7.46 -6.77 -7.80
C GLU A 98 -6.16 -6.94 -8.58
N LEU A 99 -5.15 -7.56 -7.96
CA LEU A 99 -3.89 -7.82 -8.62
C LEU A 99 -4.06 -8.64 -9.90
N GLN A 100 -4.97 -9.63 -9.89
CA GLN A 100 -5.25 -10.52 -11.02
C GLN A 100 -5.83 -9.79 -12.25
N SER A 101 -6.54 -8.68 -12.01
CA SER A 101 -7.14 -7.85 -13.06
C SER A 101 -6.34 -6.59 -13.38
N PHE A 102 -5.26 -6.34 -12.64
CA PHE A 102 -4.40 -5.18 -12.86
C PHE A 102 -3.45 -5.45 -14.02
N SER A 103 -3.58 -4.64 -15.07
CA SER A 103 -2.73 -4.72 -16.26
C SER A 103 -2.04 -3.37 -16.47
N THR A 104 -0.74 -3.41 -16.75
CA THR A 104 0.05 -2.21 -16.98
C THR A 104 1.28 -2.56 -17.85
N LYS A 105 1.72 -1.59 -18.64
CA LYS A 105 3.01 -1.66 -19.37
C LYS A 105 4.18 -1.14 -18.53
N LYS A 106 3.91 -0.54 -17.36
CA LYS A 106 4.94 -0.07 -16.45
C LYS A 106 5.73 -1.24 -15.87
N LYS A 107 7.03 -1.06 -15.71
CA LYS A 107 7.90 -1.97 -14.96
C LYS A 107 8.17 -1.35 -13.61
N PHE A 108 7.96 -2.11 -12.56
CA PHE A 108 8.20 -1.65 -11.19
C PHE A 108 9.54 -2.18 -10.69
N GLU A 109 10.32 -1.31 -10.09
CA GLU A 109 11.63 -1.61 -9.52
C GLU A 109 11.52 -2.05 -8.06
N LEU A 110 10.43 -1.62 -7.40
CA LEU A 110 10.11 -2.01 -6.04
C LEU A 110 8.62 -2.34 -5.95
N ILE A 111 8.31 -3.52 -5.41
CA ILE A 111 6.94 -3.99 -5.20
C ILE A 111 6.78 -4.41 -3.76
N LEU A 112 5.79 -3.86 -3.07
CA LEU A 112 5.45 -4.22 -1.70
C LEU A 112 4.01 -4.70 -1.61
N SER A 113 3.78 -5.60 -0.67
CA SER A 113 2.45 -6.03 -0.27
C SER A 113 2.46 -6.40 1.21
N ASN A 114 1.46 -5.94 1.94
CA ASN A 114 1.19 -6.37 3.31
C ASN A 114 -0.23 -6.93 3.37
N PRO A 115 -0.44 -8.15 2.85
CA PRO A 115 -1.77 -8.75 2.82
C PRO A 115 -2.26 -9.03 4.24
N PRO A 116 -3.60 -9.06 4.46
CA PRO A 116 -4.14 -9.53 5.73
C PRO A 116 -3.68 -10.99 5.98
N PHE A 117 -3.48 -11.33 7.25
CA PHE A 117 -3.20 -12.71 7.63
C PHE A 117 -4.44 -13.56 7.35
N PHE A 118 -4.33 -14.50 6.42
CA PHE A 118 -5.36 -15.51 6.19
C PHE A 118 -5.04 -16.76 7.03
N SER A 119 -6.08 -17.44 7.54
CA SER A 119 -5.95 -18.80 8.03
C SER A 119 -5.45 -19.72 6.89
N GLU A 120 -4.79 -20.80 7.22
CA GLU A 120 -4.08 -21.72 6.30
C GLU A 120 -4.88 -22.20 5.07
N ASP A 121 -6.20 -22.03 5.07
CA ASP A 121 -7.10 -22.46 3.99
C ASP A 121 -7.15 -21.54 2.76
N THR A 122 -6.41 -20.41 2.75
CA THR A 122 -6.46 -19.45 1.65
C THR A 122 -5.06 -19.15 1.08
N LEU A 123 -4.41 -20.19 0.56
CA LEU A 123 -3.21 -20.03 -0.26
C LEU A 123 -3.60 -19.47 -1.64
N ILE A 124 -3.43 -18.19 -1.86
CA ILE A 124 -3.52 -17.60 -3.19
C ILE A 124 -2.21 -17.89 -3.92
N LEU A 125 -2.21 -18.92 -4.74
CA LEU A 125 -1.11 -19.19 -5.66
C LEU A 125 -1.16 -18.16 -6.79
N TRP A 126 -0.24 -17.21 -6.75
CA TRP A 126 -0.02 -16.28 -7.86
C TRP A 126 0.62 -17.01 -9.05
N LYS A 127 -0.07 -17.01 -10.20
CA LYS A 127 0.41 -17.54 -11.49
C LYS A 127 0.59 -16.42 -12.52
N GLY A 128 1.10 -15.26 -12.12
CA GLY A 128 1.30 -14.13 -13.02
C GLY A 128 2.75 -13.97 -13.51
N PRO A 129 3.00 -13.06 -14.44
CA PRO A 129 4.31 -12.86 -15.05
C PRO A 129 5.37 -12.21 -14.15
N PHE A 130 5.02 -11.86 -12.92
CA PHE A 130 5.97 -11.26 -11.96
C PHE A 130 6.57 -12.34 -11.07
N GLN A 131 7.89 -12.48 -11.07
CA GLN A 131 8.59 -13.31 -10.10
C GLN A 131 8.67 -12.56 -8.77
N PHE A 132 7.90 -12.99 -7.77
CA PHE A 132 8.09 -12.56 -6.41
C PHE A 132 9.32 -13.24 -5.82
N HIS A 133 10.35 -12.47 -5.53
CA HIS A 133 11.42 -12.94 -4.65
C HIS A 133 10.96 -12.70 -3.21
N SER A 134 10.05 -13.54 -2.71
CA SER A 134 9.80 -13.63 -1.28
C SER A 134 10.90 -14.49 -0.67
N ARG A 135 11.93 -13.89 -0.11
CA ARG A 135 12.74 -14.57 0.90
C ARG A 135 11.96 -14.52 2.20
N LEU A 136 11.17 -15.56 2.44
CA LEU A 136 10.70 -15.88 3.77
C LEU A 136 11.90 -16.45 4.55
N TYR A 137 12.30 -15.74 5.58
CA TYR A 137 13.12 -16.30 6.65
C TYR A 137 12.21 -16.70 7.80
#